data_ad1d502b6c7b267b6eac8715fcea3ad2
#
_entry.id   ad1d502b6c7b267b6eac8715fcea3ad2
#
_cell.length_a   1.000
_cell.length_b   1.000
_cell.length_c   1.000
_cell.angle_alpha   90.00
_cell.angle_beta   90.00
_cell.angle_gamma   90.00
#
_symmetry.space_group_name_H-M   'P 1'
#
loop_
_entity.id
_entity.type
_entity.pdbx_description
1 polymer ?
#
loop_
_entity_poly.entity_id
_entity_poly.type
_entity_poly.pdbx_seq_one_letter_code
_entity_poly.pdbx_strand_id
1 'polypeptide(L)'
;MKTINKIPVVLLMPCILLSFFNCSSAKMLQNDVPFEIGEAYYQESNSDIHVYIPIKSNPDNIILDSIYFQGKKAKLESENASLALGRFKIQPTQKQDIIMSNEPYAEYGNKVPKIPEKSAFDLKDNECIVSYKEDNEIKYFKIKNVIQKQTQASP
;
A
#
# COMPACT_ATOMS: atom_id res chain seq x y z
N MET A 1 35.81 18.75 51.15
CA MET A 1 35.75 18.88 49.67
C MET A 1 35.03 17.66 49.11
N LYS A 2 33.76 17.82 48.62
CA LYS A 2 33.01 16.72 47.99
C LYS A 2 33.31 16.70 46.50
N THR A 3 34.06 15.72 46.05
CA THR A 3 34.24 15.47 44.60
C THR A 3 32.95 14.87 44.07
N ILE A 4 32.19 15.70 43.40
CA ILE A 4 31.00 15.24 42.65
C ILE A 4 31.51 14.41 41.48
N ASN A 5 31.23 13.10 41.51
CA ASN A 5 31.53 12.16 40.44
C ASN A 5 30.78 12.61 39.15
N LYS A 6 31.49 13.31 38.26
CA LYS A 6 30.98 13.75 36.94
C LYS A 6 30.94 12.63 35.89
N ILE A 7 31.38 11.42 36.27
CA ILE A 7 31.49 10.27 35.36
C ILE A 7 30.15 9.70 34.88
N PRO A 8 29.05 9.62 35.69
CA PRO A 8 27.82 9.02 35.20
C PRO A 8 27.07 9.86 34.19
N VAL A 9 27.23 11.20 34.22
CA VAL A 9 26.52 12.11 33.30
C VAL A 9 27.12 12.03 31.88
N VAL A 10 28.42 11.89 31.74
CA VAL A 10 29.11 11.76 30.45
C VAL A 10 28.81 10.41 29.78
N LEU A 11 28.59 9.36 30.56
CA LEU A 11 28.26 8.01 30.04
C LEU A 11 26.80 7.89 29.61
N LEU A 12 25.90 8.70 30.15
CA LEU A 12 24.47 8.66 29.86
C LEU A 12 24.12 9.38 28.54
N MET A 13 24.93 10.37 28.16
CA MET A 13 24.70 11.16 26.96
C MET A 13 24.81 10.37 25.62
N PRO A 14 25.79 9.46 25.43
CA PRO A 14 25.84 8.66 24.20
C PRO A 14 24.71 7.62 24.10
N CYS A 15 24.17 7.12 25.21
CA CYS A 15 23.02 6.19 25.17
C CYS A 15 21.75 6.85 24.67
N ILE A 16 21.53 8.14 24.94
CA ILE A 16 20.37 8.89 24.45
C ILE A 16 20.47 9.15 22.96
N LEU A 17 21.67 9.40 22.44
CA LEU A 17 21.90 9.62 21.01
C LEU A 17 21.68 8.36 20.16
N LEU A 18 21.90 7.17 20.72
CA LEU A 18 21.67 5.91 20.01
C LEU A 18 20.16 5.53 19.87
N SER A 19 19.30 6.17 20.66
CA SER A 19 17.85 5.91 20.61
C SER A 19 17.14 6.53 19.41
N PHE A 20 17.77 7.45 18.69
CA PHE A 20 17.19 8.15 17.54
C PHE A 20 17.46 7.46 16.18
N PHE A 21 18.20 6.34 16.17
CA PHE A 21 18.37 5.55 14.94
C PHE A 21 17.19 4.63 14.64
N ASN A 22 15.99 4.93 15.12
CA ASN A 22 14.80 4.24 14.69
C ASN A 22 14.31 4.76 13.34
N CYS A 23 14.98 4.27 12.31
CA CYS A 23 14.33 3.60 11.20
C CYS A 23 13.12 4.30 10.59
N SER A 24 13.38 5.12 9.64
CA SER A 24 12.52 5.16 8.46
C SER A 24 12.61 3.77 7.81
N SER A 25 11.63 2.91 8.02
CA SER A 25 11.50 1.62 7.31
C SER A 25 11.22 1.93 5.85
N ALA A 26 12.28 2.21 5.09
CA ALA A 26 12.19 2.23 3.65
C ALA A 26 11.67 0.84 3.25
N LYS A 27 10.47 0.78 2.66
CA LYS A 27 9.86 -0.44 2.18
C LYS A 27 10.75 -0.99 1.05
N MET A 28 11.69 -1.85 1.41
CA MET A 28 12.62 -2.43 0.44
C MET A 28 11.88 -3.41 -0.46
N LEU A 29 12.02 -3.19 -1.76
CA LEU A 29 11.50 -4.11 -2.76
C LEU A 29 12.45 -5.30 -2.89
N GLN A 30 11.89 -6.51 -2.80
CA GLN A 30 12.61 -7.75 -3.06
C GLN A 30 12.66 -8.01 -4.56
N ASN A 31 13.82 -8.42 -5.07
CA ASN A 31 13.97 -8.86 -6.45
C ASN A 31 13.69 -10.35 -6.59
N ASP A 32 14.06 -11.13 -5.58
CA ASP A 32 13.82 -12.57 -5.53
C ASP A 32 12.72 -12.85 -4.49
N VAL A 33 11.76 -13.66 -4.87
CA VAL A 33 10.62 -14.04 -4.03
C VAL A 33 10.52 -15.57 -3.97
N PRO A 34 10.06 -16.15 -2.85
CA PRO A 34 10.01 -17.61 -2.66
C PRO A 34 8.81 -18.28 -3.36
N PHE A 35 8.17 -17.60 -4.29
CA PHE A 35 7.02 -18.10 -5.06
C PHE A 35 7.11 -17.61 -6.51
N GLU A 36 6.41 -18.29 -7.40
CA GLU A 36 6.30 -17.88 -8.80
C GLU A 36 4.90 -17.38 -9.11
N ILE A 37 4.82 -16.23 -9.79
CA ILE A 37 3.56 -15.68 -10.29
C ILE A 37 3.44 -15.86 -11.80
N GLY A 38 2.18 -15.92 -12.26
CA GLY A 38 1.85 -15.84 -13.68
C GLY A 38 1.76 -14.39 -14.17
N GLU A 39 1.19 -14.24 -15.35
CA GLU A 39 0.85 -12.92 -15.90
C GLU A 39 -0.25 -12.25 -15.06
N ALA A 40 0.10 -11.20 -14.32
CA ALA A 40 -0.88 -10.42 -13.59
C ALA A 40 -1.71 -9.58 -14.57
N TYR A 41 -3.00 -9.48 -14.32
CA TYR A 41 -3.90 -8.68 -15.13
C TYR A 41 -4.97 -8.00 -14.29
N TYR A 42 -5.56 -6.94 -14.84
CA TYR A 42 -6.69 -6.29 -14.20
C TYR A 42 -7.87 -6.16 -15.15
N GLN A 43 -9.05 -6.09 -14.54
CA GLN A 43 -10.31 -5.82 -15.21
C GLN A 43 -10.93 -4.59 -14.55
N GLU A 44 -11.39 -3.67 -15.36
CA GLU A 44 -12.04 -2.44 -14.92
C GLU A 44 -13.53 -2.50 -15.25
N SER A 45 -14.34 -2.17 -14.28
CA SER A 45 -15.78 -1.97 -14.39
C SER A 45 -16.11 -0.53 -14.00
N ASN A 46 -17.33 -0.09 -14.21
CA ASN A 46 -17.77 1.28 -13.89
C ASN A 46 -17.56 1.69 -12.42
N SER A 47 -17.51 0.74 -11.52
CA SER A 47 -17.42 0.98 -10.07
C SER A 47 -16.16 0.41 -9.41
N ASP A 48 -15.50 -0.56 -10.05
CA ASP A 48 -14.46 -1.34 -9.39
C ASP A 48 -13.32 -1.71 -10.37
N ILE A 49 -12.10 -1.82 -9.82
CA ILE A 49 -10.97 -2.43 -10.51
C ILE A 49 -10.62 -3.71 -9.76
N HIS A 50 -10.58 -4.80 -10.48
CA HIS A 50 -10.16 -6.10 -9.99
C HIS A 50 -8.80 -6.46 -10.55
N VAL A 51 -7.80 -6.66 -9.68
CA VAL A 51 -6.46 -7.09 -10.09
C VAL A 51 -6.26 -8.54 -9.70
N TYR A 52 -5.92 -9.36 -10.68
CA TYR A 52 -5.72 -10.80 -10.55
C TYR A 52 -4.25 -11.13 -10.62
N ILE A 53 -3.76 -11.90 -9.66
CA ILE A 53 -2.38 -12.37 -9.58
C ILE A 53 -2.40 -13.90 -9.58
N PRO A 54 -2.18 -14.55 -10.73
CA PRO A 54 -2.05 -15.99 -10.77
C PRO A 54 -0.78 -16.44 -10.06
N ILE A 55 -0.89 -17.46 -9.21
CA ILE A 55 0.22 -18.08 -8.49
C ILE A 55 0.52 -19.41 -9.15
N LYS A 56 1.71 -19.55 -9.75
CA LYS A 56 2.15 -20.77 -10.40
C LYS A 56 2.74 -21.77 -9.42
N SER A 57 3.52 -21.28 -8.48
CA SER A 57 4.19 -22.09 -7.47
C SER A 57 4.33 -21.29 -6.17
N ASN A 58 4.01 -21.91 -5.05
CA ASN A 58 4.13 -21.33 -3.72
C ASN A 58 4.47 -22.47 -2.72
N PRO A 59 5.69 -23.01 -2.76
CA PRO A 59 6.07 -24.17 -1.95
C PRO A 59 5.99 -23.90 -0.45
N ASP A 60 6.28 -22.69 -0.03
CA ASP A 60 6.32 -22.30 1.38
C ASP A 60 4.98 -21.75 1.91
N ASN A 61 3.90 -21.85 1.12
CA ASN A 61 2.58 -21.34 1.45
C ASN A 61 2.58 -19.87 1.90
N ILE A 62 3.38 -19.04 1.25
CA ILE A 62 3.49 -17.60 1.52
C ILE A 62 2.13 -16.92 1.31
N ILE A 63 1.74 -16.12 2.28
CA ILE A 63 0.48 -15.37 2.21
C ILE A 63 0.73 -14.00 1.60
N LEU A 64 0.10 -13.73 0.46
CA LEU A 64 0.05 -12.41 -0.13
C LEU A 64 -0.97 -11.57 0.65
N ASP A 65 -0.56 -10.41 1.17
CA ASP A 65 -1.35 -9.60 2.09
C ASP A 65 -2.09 -8.45 1.39
N SER A 66 -1.36 -7.57 0.75
CA SER A 66 -1.92 -6.35 0.16
C SER A 66 -1.31 -6.05 -1.20
N ILE A 67 -2.06 -5.33 -2.03
CA ILE A 67 -1.63 -4.85 -3.33
C ILE A 67 -1.74 -3.33 -3.40
N TYR A 68 -0.74 -2.69 -4.00
CA TYR A 68 -0.72 -1.27 -4.33
C TYR A 68 -0.76 -1.14 -5.85
N PHE A 69 -1.79 -0.50 -6.37
CA PHE A 69 -2.01 -0.32 -7.79
C PHE A 69 -2.68 1.03 -8.05
N GLN A 70 -2.19 1.79 -9.04
CA GLN A 70 -2.72 3.11 -9.43
C GLN A 70 -2.94 4.04 -8.21
N GLY A 71 -1.96 4.11 -7.32
CA GLY A 71 -2.00 4.99 -6.15
C GLY A 71 -2.92 4.54 -5.01
N LYS A 72 -3.61 3.41 -5.15
CA LYS A 72 -4.53 2.85 -4.15
C LYS A 72 -3.95 1.59 -3.52
N LYS A 73 -4.41 1.28 -2.30
CA LYS A 73 -4.10 0.03 -1.60
C LYS A 73 -5.36 -0.81 -1.44
N ALA A 74 -5.26 -2.11 -1.68
CA ALA A 74 -6.31 -3.08 -1.36
C ALA A 74 -5.70 -4.29 -0.66
N LYS A 75 -6.52 -5.00 0.12
CA LYS A 75 -6.16 -6.30 0.65
C LYS A 75 -6.27 -7.35 -0.46
N LEU A 76 -5.33 -8.31 -0.48
CA LEU A 76 -5.41 -9.46 -1.36
C LEU A 76 -6.26 -10.54 -0.70
N GLU A 77 -7.23 -11.03 -1.45
CA GLU A 77 -8.06 -12.18 -1.09
C GLU A 77 -7.58 -13.39 -1.90
N SER A 78 -7.38 -14.51 -1.23
CA SER A 78 -7.10 -15.76 -1.93
C SER A 78 -8.41 -16.33 -2.42
N GLU A 79 -8.65 -16.31 -3.71
CA GLU A 79 -9.85 -16.91 -4.32
C GLU A 79 -9.72 -18.43 -4.38
N ASN A 80 -8.49 -18.90 -4.59
CA ASN A 80 -8.05 -20.30 -4.48
C ASN A 80 -6.53 -20.34 -4.30
N ALA A 81 -5.96 -21.55 -4.18
CA ALA A 81 -4.51 -21.72 -4.00
C ALA A 81 -3.65 -21.12 -5.14
N SER A 82 -4.25 -20.90 -6.32
CA SER A 82 -3.55 -20.47 -7.55
C SER A 82 -3.88 -19.04 -7.96
N LEU A 83 -4.74 -18.31 -7.22
CA LEU A 83 -5.18 -16.98 -7.64
C LEU A 83 -5.40 -16.07 -6.44
N ALA A 84 -4.71 -14.94 -6.43
CA ALA A 84 -4.96 -13.84 -5.51
C ALA A 84 -5.67 -12.69 -6.22
N LEU A 85 -6.64 -12.07 -5.55
CA LEU A 85 -7.51 -11.02 -6.08
C LEU A 85 -7.45 -9.77 -5.20
N GLY A 86 -7.13 -8.64 -5.81
CA GLY A 86 -7.24 -7.32 -5.19
C GLY A 86 -8.43 -6.56 -5.76
N ARG A 87 -9.33 -6.08 -4.89
CA ARG A 87 -10.51 -5.30 -5.28
C ARG A 87 -10.35 -3.85 -4.87
N PHE A 88 -10.45 -2.95 -5.85
CA PHE A 88 -10.37 -1.50 -5.64
C PHE A 88 -11.68 -0.86 -6.06
N LYS A 89 -12.29 -0.11 -5.16
CA LYS A 89 -13.46 0.70 -5.49
C LYS A 89 -13.05 1.97 -6.21
N ILE A 90 -13.65 2.20 -7.39
CA ILE A 90 -13.57 3.49 -8.07
C ILE A 90 -14.59 4.38 -7.36
N GLN A 91 -14.12 5.26 -6.48
CA GLN A 91 -15.00 6.31 -5.99
C GLN A 91 -15.21 7.26 -7.19
N PRO A 92 -16.44 7.41 -7.69
CA PRO A 92 -16.71 8.44 -8.66
C PRO A 92 -16.28 9.76 -8.03
N THR A 93 -15.51 10.55 -8.76
CA THR A 93 -15.18 11.91 -8.34
C THR A 93 -16.49 12.67 -8.31
N GLN A 94 -17.22 12.55 -7.19
CA GLN A 94 -18.34 13.44 -6.96
C GLN A 94 -17.74 14.84 -6.94
N LYS A 95 -18.04 15.62 -7.98
CA LYS A 95 -17.86 17.06 -7.92
C LYS A 95 -18.68 17.48 -6.71
N GLN A 96 -18.00 17.72 -5.59
CA GLN A 96 -18.68 18.28 -4.44
C GLN A 96 -19.16 19.64 -4.88
N ASP A 97 -20.46 19.83 -4.87
CA ASP A 97 -21.07 21.12 -5.10
C ASP A 97 -20.70 21.99 -3.89
N ILE A 98 -19.72 22.85 -4.09
CA ILE A 98 -19.24 23.75 -3.04
C ILE A 98 -20.17 24.94 -3.06
N ILE A 99 -20.92 25.12 -1.98
CA ILE A 99 -21.78 26.27 -1.78
C ILE A 99 -20.88 27.47 -1.48
N MET A 100 -20.87 28.44 -2.37
CA MET A 100 -20.25 29.75 -2.17
C MET A 100 -21.38 30.78 -2.03
N SER A 101 -21.58 31.32 -0.85
CA SER A 101 -22.65 32.28 -0.56
C SER A 101 -22.16 33.39 0.34
N ASN A 102 -22.70 34.59 0.13
CA ASN A 102 -22.49 35.72 1.01
C ASN A 102 -23.34 35.66 2.29
N GLU A 103 -24.21 34.67 2.43
CA GLU A 103 -25.03 34.47 3.60
C GLU A 103 -24.21 33.85 4.73
N PRO A 104 -24.34 34.40 5.98
CA PRO A 104 -23.68 33.81 7.12
C PRO A 104 -24.09 32.35 7.30
N TYR A 105 -23.09 31.46 7.47
CA TYR A 105 -23.28 30.03 7.73
C TYR A 105 -23.68 29.15 6.54
N ALA A 106 -23.94 29.68 5.35
CA ALA A 106 -24.31 28.87 4.20
C ALA A 106 -23.22 27.85 3.80
N GLU A 107 -21.96 28.17 4.07
CA GLU A 107 -20.81 27.32 3.76
C GLU A 107 -20.54 26.22 4.80
N TYR A 108 -21.23 26.22 5.95
CA TYR A 108 -21.03 25.21 6.99
C TYR A 108 -21.38 23.78 6.56
N GLY A 109 -22.18 23.64 5.49
CA GLY A 109 -22.52 22.37 4.88
C GLY A 109 -21.43 21.79 3.97
N ASN A 110 -20.41 22.58 3.63
CA ASN A 110 -19.32 22.12 2.76
C ASN A 110 -18.46 21.07 3.48
N LYS A 111 -18.35 19.89 2.86
CA LYS A 111 -17.45 18.85 3.36
C LYS A 111 -16.00 19.21 3.05
N VAL A 112 -15.13 19.00 4.03
CA VAL A 112 -13.70 19.19 3.84
C VAL A 112 -13.21 18.30 2.66
N PRO A 113 -12.44 18.84 1.71
CA PRO A 113 -11.88 18.05 0.62
C PRO A 113 -11.06 16.88 1.17
N LYS A 114 -11.36 15.68 0.70
CA LYS A 114 -10.53 14.52 1.03
C LYS A 114 -9.22 14.65 0.26
N ILE A 115 -8.14 14.88 0.98
CA ILE A 115 -6.79 14.84 0.40
C ILE A 115 -6.54 13.39 -0.02
N PRO A 116 -6.22 13.11 -1.30
CA PRO A 116 -5.85 11.77 -1.72
C PRO A 116 -4.67 11.28 -0.88
N GLU A 117 -4.79 10.09 -0.29
CA GLU A 117 -3.66 9.48 0.39
C GLU A 117 -2.50 9.34 -0.59
N LYS A 118 -1.36 9.95 -0.24
CA LYS A 118 -0.17 9.84 -1.05
C LYS A 118 0.24 8.36 -1.11
N SER A 119 0.33 7.82 -2.32
CA SER A 119 0.81 6.45 -2.51
C SER A 119 2.15 6.25 -1.80
N ALA A 120 2.29 5.12 -1.11
CA ALA A 120 3.54 4.76 -0.45
C ALA A 120 4.66 4.42 -1.45
N PHE A 121 4.31 4.29 -2.72
CA PHE A 121 5.21 3.89 -3.80
C PHE A 121 4.94 4.74 -5.06
N ASP A 122 5.99 5.05 -5.79
CA ASP A 122 5.90 5.65 -7.11
C ASP A 122 5.80 4.55 -8.16
N LEU A 123 4.60 4.40 -8.76
CA LEU A 123 4.24 3.33 -9.69
C LEU A 123 3.71 3.90 -10.99
N LYS A 124 4.07 3.26 -12.08
CA LYS A 124 3.43 3.48 -13.38
C LYS A 124 2.05 2.80 -13.41
N ASP A 125 1.21 3.19 -14.37
CA ASP A 125 -0.17 2.69 -14.49
C ASP A 125 -0.27 1.17 -14.69
N ASN A 126 0.77 0.56 -15.26
CA ASN A 126 0.89 -0.88 -15.48
C ASN A 126 1.77 -1.60 -14.47
N GLU A 127 2.08 -0.98 -13.35
CA GLU A 127 2.91 -1.55 -12.29
C GLU A 127 2.10 -1.71 -11.01
N CYS A 128 2.33 -2.78 -10.29
CA CYS A 128 1.82 -2.92 -8.94
C CYS A 128 2.90 -3.43 -7.98
N ILE A 129 2.70 -3.17 -6.70
CA ILE A 129 3.51 -3.73 -5.63
C ILE A 129 2.61 -4.60 -4.78
N VAL A 130 3.11 -5.78 -4.46
CA VAL A 130 2.44 -6.73 -3.57
C VAL A 130 3.25 -6.87 -2.31
N SER A 131 2.58 -6.83 -1.17
CA SER A 131 3.16 -7.20 0.10
C SER A 131 2.82 -8.65 0.44
N TYR A 132 3.78 -9.34 1.02
CA TYR A 132 3.64 -10.71 1.48
C TYR A 132 4.30 -10.87 2.83
N LYS A 133 3.92 -11.90 3.56
CA LYS A 133 4.44 -12.19 4.88
C LYS A 133 5.35 -13.41 4.83
N GLU A 134 6.60 -13.24 5.27
CA GLU A 134 7.61 -14.28 5.40
C GLU A 134 8.35 -14.08 6.72
N ASP A 135 8.57 -15.13 7.47
CA ASP A 135 9.27 -15.10 8.76
C ASP A 135 8.78 -14.01 9.74
N ASN A 136 7.47 -13.77 9.72
CA ASN A 136 6.82 -12.71 10.51
C ASN A 136 7.16 -11.27 10.08
N GLU A 137 7.87 -11.08 8.96
CA GLU A 137 8.19 -9.81 8.35
C GLU A 137 7.32 -9.53 7.12
N ILE A 138 7.00 -8.25 6.91
CA ILE A 138 6.30 -7.82 5.69
C ILE A 138 7.34 -7.42 4.65
N LYS A 139 7.36 -8.16 3.56
CA LYS A 139 8.22 -7.90 2.41
C LYS A 139 7.39 -7.43 1.22
N TYR A 140 8.03 -6.78 0.28
CA TYR A 140 7.38 -6.17 -0.88
C TYR A 140 8.07 -6.60 -2.16
N PHE A 141 7.31 -6.90 -3.20
CA PHE A 141 7.85 -7.11 -4.53
C PHE A 141 7.04 -6.36 -5.59
N LYS A 142 7.70 -6.05 -6.70
CA LYS A 142 7.12 -5.26 -7.78
C LYS A 142 6.80 -6.13 -8.99
N ILE A 143 5.58 -6.01 -9.48
CA ILE A 143 5.13 -6.57 -10.74
C ILE A 143 5.15 -5.44 -11.77
N LYS A 144 5.96 -5.57 -12.84
CA LYS A 144 6.22 -4.49 -13.80
C LYS A 144 5.24 -4.44 -14.96
N ASN A 145 4.43 -5.46 -15.16
CA ASN A 145 3.58 -5.57 -16.35
C ASN A 145 2.23 -6.20 -15.99
N VAL A 146 1.31 -5.36 -15.53
CA VAL A 146 -0.07 -5.76 -15.27
C VAL A 146 -0.89 -5.44 -16.51
N ILE A 147 -1.48 -6.46 -17.15
CA ILE A 147 -2.18 -6.34 -18.42
C ILE A 147 -3.65 -6.01 -18.18
N GLN A 148 -4.19 -5.03 -18.90
CA GLN A 148 -5.63 -4.78 -18.89
C GLN A 148 -6.35 -5.84 -19.73
N LYS A 149 -7.30 -6.55 -19.13
CA LYS A 149 -8.21 -7.45 -19.84
C LYS A 149 -9.62 -6.88 -19.82
N GLN A 150 -10.29 -6.92 -20.95
CA GLN A 150 -11.70 -6.51 -21.01
C GLN A 150 -12.56 -7.44 -20.17
N THR A 151 -13.47 -6.87 -19.39
CA THR A 151 -14.51 -7.65 -18.72
C THR A 151 -15.41 -8.23 -19.81
N GLN A 152 -15.40 -9.55 -19.97
CA GLN A 152 -16.42 -10.19 -20.80
C GLN A 152 -17.75 -10.02 -20.06
N ALA A 153 -18.62 -9.18 -20.62
CA ALA A 153 -20.01 -9.14 -20.18
C ALA A 153 -20.57 -10.54 -20.44
N SER A 154 -20.91 -11.27 -19.39
CA SER A 154 -21.70 -12.49 -19.52
C SER A 154 -23.04 -12.12 -20.19
N PRO A 155 -23.47 -12.90 -21.19
CA PRO A 155 -24.75 -12.69 -21.86
C PRO A 155 -25.93 -12.84 -20.92
#